data_b5bff342aa86c7b8a12dd4cc347eaa96
#
_entry.id   b5bff342aa86c7b8a12dd4cc347eaa96
#
_cell.length_a   1.000
_cell.length_b   1.000
_cell.length_c   1.000
_cell.angle_alpha   90.00
_cell.angle_beta   90.00
_cell.angle_gamma   90.00
#
_symmetry.space_group_name_H-M   'P 1'
#
loop_
_entity.id
_entity.type
_entity.pdbx_description
1 polymer ?
#
loop_
_entity_poly.entity_id
_entity_poly.type
_entity_poly.pdbx_seq_one_letter_code
_entity_poly.pdbx_strand_id
1 'polypeptide(L)'
;SMIQTMYESIKNEGYDCVALCSPKHSDYSPLRKFFTNCWYKLIGKISSTPQVPGARDFRLMKRKVVDSIISMQEYNRYSKGIFSFVGFNTKWIEYETPERVAGNSKFNFWKLFKYALEGILAFSTTPLVISAFVGLIFCLIAFVAVIVIIVKTLAFGDPVGGWPSLACIIMFVSGIQLLFLGVIGMYLSKLYLEVKKRPVYIIDETEKMRENYDK
;
A
#
# COMPACT_ATOMS: atom_id res chain seq x y z
N SER A 1 28.33 0.48 20.61
CA SER A 1 27.90 0.50 19.20
C SER A 1 26.41 0.17 19.17
N MET A 2 25.64 0.78 18.23
CA MET A 2 24.20 0.57 18.10
C MET A 2 23.84 -0.91 17.98
N ILE A 3 24.62 -1.67 17.21
CA ILE A 3 24.44 -3.13 17.04
C ILE A 3 24.54 -3.87 18.37
N GLN A 4 25.46 -3.47 19.24
CA GLN A 4 25.61 -4.08 20.55
C GLN A 4 24.38 -3.86 21.43
N THR A 5 23.86 -2.65 21.47
CA THR A 5 22.61 -2.31 22.20
C THR A 5 21.42 -3.13 21.68
N MET A 6 21.30 -3.29 20.35
CA MET A 6 20.25 -4.12 19.74
C MET A 6 20.41 -5.59 20.12
N TYR A 7 21.63 -6.11 20.14
CA TYR A 7 21.93 -7.49 20.52
C TYR A 7 21.59 -7.76 22.00
N GLU A 8 21.97 -6.85 22.89
CA GLU A 8 21.67 -6.94 24.32
C GLU A 8 20.15 -6.93 24.57
N SER A 9 19.39 -6.12 23.86
CA SER A 9 17.93 -6.10 23.93
C SER A 9 17.30 -7.43 23.51
N ILE A 10 17.83 -8.10 22.48
CA ILE A 10 17.35 -9.43 22.09
C ILE A 10 17.70 -10.50 23.13
N LYS A 11 18.94 -10.43 23.64
CA LYS A 11 19.46 -11.46 24.55
C LYS A 11 18.87 -11.35 25.96
N ASN A 12 18.79 -10.14 26.51
CA ASN A 12 18.47 -9.92 27.92
C ASN A 12 17.00 -9.59 28.14
N GLU A 13 16.34 -8.92 27.21
CA GLU A 13 14.95 -8.46 27.35
C GLU A 13 13.94 -9.39 26.63
N GLY A 14 14.41 -10.39 25.90
CA GLY A 14 13.56 -11.41 25.28
C GLY A 14 12.85 -11.00 24.00
N TYR A 15 13.14 -9.83 23.43
CA TYR A 15 12.56 -9.41 22.15
C TYR A 15 12.98 -10.32 20.99
N ASP A 16 12.11 -10.43 20.00
CA ASP A 16 12.38 -11.25 18.81
C ASP A 16 12.97 -10.43 17.66
N CYS A 17 12.67 -9.13 17.65
CA CYS A 17 13.17 -8.17 16.70
C CYS A 17 13.49 -6.86 17.41
N VAL A 18 14.56 -6.18 16.99
CA VAL A 18 14.87 -4.81 17.39
C VAL A 18 15.04 -3.99 16.14
N ALA A 19 14.31 -2.89 16.05
CA ALA A 19 14.29 -2.04 14.89
C ALA A 19 14.53 -0.57 15.27
N LEU A 20 15.12 0.19 14.35
CA LEU A 20 15.31 1.61 14.54
C LEU A 20 14.10 2.39 14.03
N CYS A 21 13.71 3.43 14.75
CA CYS A 21 12.73 4.41 14.28
C CYS A 21 13.29 5.83 14.43
N SER A 22 12.91 6.69 13.51
CA SER A 22 13.25 8.12 13.55
C SER A 22 11.95 8.93 13.43
N PRO A 23 11.29 9.20 14.56
CA PRO A 23 10.00 9.90 14.56
C PRO A 23 10.13 11.37 14.18
N LYS A 24 11.32 11.98 14.38
CA LYS A 24 11.59 13.37 14.05
C LYS A 24 12.01 13.52 12.58
N HIS A 25 11.09 13.97 11.76
CA HIS A 25 11.39 14.42 10.39
C HIS A 25 11.68 15.93 10.41
N SER A 26 12.83 16.34 10.97
CA SER A 26 13.23 17.76 11.04
C SER A 26 13.34 18.40 9.65
N ASP A 27 13.74 17.63 8.64
CA ASP A 27 14.11 18.12 7.32
C ASP A 27 12.97 18.12 6.28
N TYR A 28 11.74 17.79 6.68
CA TYR A 28 10.64 17.78 5.74
C TYR A 28 9.98 19.16 5.64
N SER A 29 9.73 19.59 4.39
CA SER A 29 8.88 20.76 4.14
C SER A 29 7.49 20.58 4.81
N PRO A 30 6.81 21.66 5.22
CA PRO A 30 5.52 21.57 5.92
C PRO A 30 4.47 20.79 5.11
N LEU A 31 4.44 20.94 3.80
CA LEU A 31 3.58 20.17 2.89
C LEU A 31 3.87 18.68 2.98
N ARG A 32 5.14 18.28 2.98
CA ARG A 32 5.53 16.87 3.07
C ARG A 32 5.18 16.28 4.44
N LYS A 33 5.31 17.03 5.52
CA LYS A 33 4.86 16.61 6.87
C LYS A 33 3.35 16.37 6.89
N PHE A 34 2.56 17.29 6.30
CA PHE A 34 1.11 17.13 6.20
C PHE A 34 0.72 15.85 5.45
N PHE A 35 1.27 15.63 4.27
CA PHE A 35 1.00 14.41 3.48
C PHE A 35 1.45 13.13 4.20
N THR A 36 2.60 13.16 4.88
CA THR A 36 3.09 12.01 5.65
C THR A 36 2.17 11.68 6.81
N ASN A 37 1.71 12.69 7.58
CA ASN A 37 0.77 12.49 8.68
C ASN A 37 -0.59 11.99 8.19
N CYS A 38 -1.10 12.55 7.09
CA CYS A 38 -2.33 12.12 6.46
C CYS A 38 -2.21 10.65 6.02
N TRP A 39 -1.06 10.27 5.43
CA TRP A 39 -0.75 8.90 5.03
C TRP A 39 -0.78 7.92 6.21
N TYR A 40 -0.07 8.20 7.30
CA TYR A 40 -0.06 7.31 8.46
C TYR A 40 -1.43 7.18 9.11
N LYS A 41 -2.23 8.26 9.17
CA LYS A 41 -3.62 8.21 9.64
C LYS A 41 -4.50 7.35 8.73
N LEU A 42 -4.33 7.49 7.42
CA LEU A 42 -5.09 6.74 6.44
C LEU A 42 -4.75 5.24 6.49
N ILE A 43 -3.45 4.91 6.46
CA ILE A 43 -2.98 3.53 6.48
C ILE A 43 -3.36 2.84 7.81
N GLY A 44 -3.30 3.55 8.93
CA GLY A 44 -3.70 3.02 10.23
C GLY A 44 -5.19 2.69 10.35
N LYS A 45 -6.06 3.33 9.52
CA LYS A 45 -7.49 3.02 9.44
C LYS A 45 -7.83 1.95 8.41
N ILE A 46 -7.05 1.86 7.36
CA ILE A 46 -7.35 1.07 6.16
C ILE A 46 -6.62 -0.27 6.17
N SER A 47 -5.40 -0.32 6.73
CA SER A 47 -4.59 -1.54 6.78
C SER A 47 -4.85 -2.32 8.06
N SER A 48 -4.97 -3.62 7.94
CA SER A 48 -4.99 -4.55 9.08
C SER A 48 -3.65 -4.62 9.83
N THR A 49 -2.58 -4.09 9.23
CA THR A 49 -1.22 -4.08 9.80
C THR A 49 -0.78 -2.66 10.13
N PRO A 50 -0.73 -2.27 11.43
CA PRO A 50 -0.30 -0.93 11.82
C PRO A 50 1.17 -0.70 11.45
N GLN A 51 1.44 0.42 10.80
CA GLN A 51 2.81 0.82 10.47
C GLN A 51 3.33 1.83 11.50
N VAL A 52 4.54 1.60 12.00
CA VAL A 52 5.17 2.52 12.95
C VAL A 52 5.75 3.72 12.20
N PRO A 53 5.34 4.95 12.56
CA PRO A 53 5.88 6.16 11.95
C PRO A 53 7.40 6.24 12.11
N GLY A 54 8.10 6.59 11.03
CA GLY A 54 9.55 6.71 11.07
C GLY A 54 10.33 5.40 11.12
N ALA A 55 9.66 4.23 11.03
CA ALA A 55 10.32 2.94 10.98
C ALA A 55 11.38 2.87 9.88
N ARG A 56 12.58 2.42 10.25
CA ARG A 56 13.72 2.20 9.36
C ARG A 56 13.86 0.73 9.01
N ASP A 57 14.58 0.45 7.93
CA ASP A 57 14.82 -0.92 7.48
C ASP A 57 15.97 -1.60 8.24
N PHE A 58 16.77 -0.82 9.01
CA PHE A 58 17.85 -1.36 9.84
C PHE A 58 17.27 -2.08 11.06
N ARG A 59 17.42 -3.42 11.08
CA ARG A 59 16.82 -4.31 12.08
C ARG A 59 17.76 -5.45 12.46
N LEU A 60 17.68 -5.87 13.71
CA LEU A 60 18.28 -7.11 14.20
C LEU A 60 17.14 -8.07 14.54
N MET A 61 17.18 -9.29 14.02
CA MET A 61 16.09 -10.25 14.13
C MET A 61 16.62 -11.63 14.55
N LYS A 62 15.87 -12.34 15.41
CA LYS A 62 16.11 -13.75 15.67
C LYS A 62 15.86 -14.59 14.42
N ARG A 63 16.52 -15.71 14.30
CA ARG A 63 16.42 -16.63 13.15
C ARG A 63 14.96 -16.99 12.81
N LYS A 64 14.13 -17.30 13.82
CA LYS A 64 12.71 -17.61 13.62
C LYS A 64 11.92 -16.51 12.88
N VAL A 65 12.25 -15.22 13.14
CA VAL A 65 11.62 -14.09 12.46
C VAL A 65 12.03 -14.05 10.99
N VAL A 66 13.32 -14.25 10.74
CA VAL A 66 13.89 -14.30 9.38
C VAL A 66 13.25 -15.44 8.58
N ASP A 67 13.15 -16.63 9.16
CA ASP A 67 12.56 -17.80 8.51
C ASP A 67 11.08 -17.58 8.18
N SER A 68 10.33 -16.93 9.06
CA SER A 68 8.94 -16.55 8.81
C SER A 68 8.81 -15.54 7.66
N ILE A 69 9.73 -14.56 7.56
CA ILE A 69 9.75 -13.59 6.47
C ILE A 69 10.14 -14.24 5.13
N ILE A 70 11.10 -15.18 5.15
CA ILE A 70 11.54 -15.88 3.95
C ILE A 70 10.45 -16.84 3.43
N SER A 71 9.67 -17.44 4.32
CA SER A 71 8.56 -18.33 3.93
C SER A 71 7.44 -17.60 3.17
N MET A 72 7.34 -16.27 3.32
CA MET A 72 6.42 -15.44 2.54
C MET A 72 6.97 -15.21 1.13
N GLN A 73 6.40 -15.90 0.15
CA GLN A 73 6.84 -15.85 -1.25
C GLN A 73 6.01 -14.87 -2.10
N GLU A 74 5.67 -13.71 -1.53
CA GLU A 74 4.95 -12.66 -2.25
C GLU A 74 5.80 -12.08 -3.38
N TYR A 75 5.24 -11.94 -4.58
CA TYR A 75 5.91 -11.30 -5.71
C TYR A 75 6.10 -9.79 -5.47
N ASN A 76 5.08 -9.13 -4.97
CA ASN A 76 5.09 -7.71 -4.63
C ASN A 76 5.39 -7.48 -3.15
N ARG A 77 6.65 -7.67 -2.75
CA ARG A 77 7.08 -7.55 -1.35
C ARG A 77 7.11 -6.10 -0.89
N TYR A 78 6.15 -5.71 -0.08
CA TYR A 78 6.16 -4.44 0.63
C TYR A 78 6.75 -4.63 2.03
N SER A 79 8.07 -4.45 2.17
CA SER A 79 8.85 -4.78 3.38
C SER A 79 8.24 -4.26 4.68
N LYS A 80 7.80 -2.99 4.70
CA LYS A 80 7.22 -2.38 5.92
C LYS A 80 5.94 -3.06 6.38
N GLY A 81 5.12 -3.53 5.44
CA GLY A 81 3.91 -4.30 5.74
C GLY A 81 4.25 -5.71 6.22
N ILE A 82 5.17 -6.40 5.56
CA ILE A 82 5.60 -7.76 5.94
C ILE A 82 6.12 -7.78 7.38
N PHE A 83 6.99 -6.84 7.76
CA PHE A 83 7.52 -6.75 9.12
C PHE A 83 6.44 -6.53 10.18
N SER A 84 5.40 -5.78 9.86
CA SER A 84 4.28 -5.57 10.78
C SER A 84 3.33 -6.77 10.80
N PHE A 85 3.15 -7.44 9.66
CA PHE A 85 2.27 -8.60 9.50
C PHE A 85 2.76 -9.83 10.29
N VAL A 86 4.08 -10.07 10.33
CA VAL A 86 4.65 -11.23 11.05
C VAL A 86 4.39 -11.19 12.56
N GLY A 87 4.10 -10.00 13.14
CA GLY A 87 3.57 -9.84 14.49
C GLY A 87 4.49 -10.23 15.64
N PHE A 88 5.80 -10.40 15.40
CA PHE A 88 6.75 -10.71 16.46
C PHE A 88 7.00 -9.53 17.40
N ASN A 89 7.36 -9.84 18.66
CA ASN A 89 7.64 -8.85 19.67
C ASN A 89 8.86 -8.00 19.27
N THR A 90 8.57 -6.74 18.88
CA THR A 90 9.56 -5.81 18.31
C THR A 90 9.80 -4.64 19.25
N LYS A 91 11.07 -4.44 19.67
CA LYS A 91 11.50 -3.22 20.37
C LYS A 91 11.90 -2.17 19.35
N TRP A 92 11.41 -0.95 19.56
CA TRP A 92 11.75 0.21 18.74
C TRP A 92 12.74 1.09 19.48
N ILE A 93 13.91 1.31 18.88
CA ILE A 93 14.93 2.22 19.42
C ILE A 93 14.89 3.50 18.59
N GLU A 94 14.67 4.62 19.27
CA GLU A 94 14.72 5.92 18.63
C GLU A 94 16.16 6.25 18.23
N TYR A 95 16.29 6.70 16.98
CA TYR A 95 17.56 7.06 16.40
C TYR A 95 17.46 8.42 15.70
N GLU A 96 18.31 9.34 16.07
CA GLU A 96 18.43 10.61 15.36
C GLU A 96 19.24 10.37 14.07
N THR A 97 18.56 10.59 12.94
CA THR A 97 19.20 10.44 11.63
C THR A 97 20.21 11.57 11.46
N PRO A 98 21.51 11.31 11.30
CA PRO A 98 22.48 12.36 11.01
C PRO A 98 22.13 13.04 9.70
N GLU A 99 22.47 14.33 9.59
CA GLU A 99 22.28 15.08 8.36
C GLU A 99 23.04 14.41 7.21
N ARG A 100 22.47 14.49 6.03
CA ARG A 100 23.10 13.92 4.84
C ARG A 100 24.40 14.68 4.54
N VAL A 101 25.50 13.96 4.47
CA VAL A 101 26.81 14.52 4.13
C VAL A 101 26.84 15.04 2.69
N ALA A 102 26.06 14.48 1.76
CA ALA A 102 25.93 14.93 0.37
C ALA A 102 24.68 14.35 -0.32
N GLY A 103 24.20 15.05 -1.35
CA GLY A 103 23.15 14.60 -2.27
C GLY A 103 21.71 15.00 -1.88
N ASN A 104 20.88 15.15 -2.92
CA ASN A 104 19.46 15.48 -2.79
C ASN A 104 18.59 14.22 -2.82
N SER A 105 17.42 14.28 -2.20
CA SER A 105 16.45 13.18 -2.26
C SER A 105 16.00 12.91 -3.69
N LYS A 106 16.22 11.71 -4.21
CA LYS A 106 15.75 11.26 -5.54
C LYS A 106 14.24 10.94 -5.56
N PHE A 107 13.55 11.04 -4.42
CA PHE A 107 12.11 10.79 -4.34
C PHE A 107 11.34 12.04 -4.76
N ASN A 108 10.72 11.96 -5.95
CA ASN A 108 9.77 12.95 -6.42
C ASN A 108 8.36 12.60 -5.89
N PHE A 109 7.43 13.59 -5.86
CA PHE A 109 6.05 13.43 -5.42
C PHE A 109 5.35 12.24 -6.08
N TRP A 110 5.47 12.06 -7.39
CA TRP A 110 4.87 10.94 -8.14
C TRP A 110 5.40 9.57 -7.73
N LYS A 111 6.68 9.47 -7.40
CA LYS A 111 7.27 8.22 -6.91
C LYS A 111 6.75 7.87 -5.52
N LEU A 112 6.59 8.87 -4.64
CA LEU A 112 6.01 8.68 -3.32
C LEU A 112 4.53 8.28 -3.41
N PHE A 113 3.76 8.92 -4.29
CA PHE A 113 2.35 8.60 -4.51
C PHE A 113 2.16 7.18 -5.04
N LYS A 114 2.96 6.78 -6.04
CA LYS A 114 2.94 5.40 -6.57
C LYS A 114 3.29 4.38 -5.49
N TYR A 115 4.35 4.62 -4.72
CA TYR A 115 4.75 3.76 -3.61
C TYR A 115 3.66 3.65 -2.54
N ALA A 116 2.96 4.75 -2.26
CA ALA A 116 1.83 4.78 -1.36
C ALA A 116 0.66 3.93 -1.88
N LEU A 117 0.28 4.09 -3.15
CA LEU A 117 -0.74 3.26 -3.78
C LEU A 117 -0.38 1.76 -3.74
N GLU A 118 0.86 1.41 -4.03
CA GLU A 118 1.34 0.04 -3.95
C GLU A 118 1.20 -0.54 -2.54
N GLY A 119 1.50 0.26 -1.51
CA GLY A 119 1.33 -0.12 -0.12
C GLY A 119 -0.14 -0.36 0.27
N ILE A 120 -1.07 0.52 -0.16
CA ILE A 120 -2.51 0.33 0.07
C ILE A 120 -3.00 -0.95 -0.60
N LEU A 121 -2.68 -1.12 -1.88
CA LEU A 121 -3.14 -2.27 -2.68
C LEU A 121 -2.54 -3.60 -2.19
N ALA A 122 -1.38 -3.58 -1.54
CA ALA A 122 -0.76 -4.80 -1.01
C ALA A 122 -1.39 -5.28 0.31
N PHE A 123 -1.85 -4.34 1.17
CA PHE A 123 -2.29 -4.67 2.53
C PHE A 123 -3.71 -4.24 2.86
N SER A 124 -4.49 -3.82 1.85
CA SER A 124 -5.87 -3.38 2.07
C SER A 124 -6.76 -3.65 0.87
N THR A 125 -7.93 -4.18 1.13
CA THR A 125 -9.02 -4.28 0.14
C THR A 125 -9.97 -3.08 0.21
N THR A 126 -9.72 -2.12 1.09
CA THR A 126 -10.58 -0.95 1.33
C THR A 126 -10.89 -0.15 0.05
N PRO A 127 -9.95 0.12 -0.89
CA PRO A 127 -10.30 0.80 -2.14
C PRO A 127 -11.36 0.05 -2.95
N LEU A 128 -11.32 -1.29 -2.91
CA LEU A 128 -12.31 -2.12 -3.59
C LEU A 128 -13.69 -2.02 -2.91
N VAL A 129 -13.71 -2.05 -1.58
CA VAL A 129 -14.94 -1.89 -0.79
C VAL A 129 -15.54 -0.49 -0.98
N ILE A 130 -14.71 0.56 -0.95
CA ILE A 130 -15.16 1.94 -1.21
C ILE A 130 -15.75 2.05 -2.61
N SER A 131 -15.11 1.47 -3.63
CA SER A 131 -15.63 1.52 -5.00
C SER A 131 -17.01 0.85 -5.11
N ALA A 132 -17.20 -0.30 -4.45
CA ALA A 132 -18.48 -0.99 -4.41
C ALA A 132 -19.57 -0.15 -3.70
N PHE A 133 -19.22 0.50 -2.58
CA PHE A 133 -20.14 1.34 -1.82
C PHE A 133 -20.57 2.59 -2.60
N VAL A 134 -19.63 3.24 -3.27
CA VAL A 134 -19.92 4.39 -4.14
C VAL A 134 -20.77 3.95 -5.32
N GLY A 135 -20.48 2.80 -5.94
CA GLY A 135 -21.32 2.23 -6.99
C GLY A 135 -22.75 1.98 -6.54
N LEU A 136 -22.95 1.45 -5.33
CA LEU A 136 -24.27 1.24 -4.76
C LEU A 136 -25.05 2.56 -4.57
N ILE A 137 -24.38 3.61 -4.05
CA ILE A 137 -24.99 4.94 -3.90
C ILE A 137 -25.42 5.50 -5.26
N PHE A 138 -24.56 5.41 -6.28
CA PHE A 138 -24.92 5.86 -7.63
C PHE A 138 -26.08 5.05 -8.23
N CYS A 139 -26.12 3.76 -7.99
CA CYS A 139 -27.23 2.90 -8.42
C CYS A 139 -28.57 3.35 -7.79
N LEU A 140 -28.57 3.66 -6.50
CA LEU A 140 -29.77 4.18 -5.81
C LEU A 140 -30.20 5.55 -6.35
N ILE A 141 -29.26 6.46 -6.58
CA ILE A 141 -29.54 7.79 -7.16
C ILE A 141 -30.11 7.62 -8.57
N ALA A 142 -29.50 6.77 -9.40
CA ALA A 142 -30.01 6.49 -10.75
C ALA A 142 -31.41 5.89 -10.74
N PHE A 143 -31.68 4.96 -9.82
CA PHE A 143 -33.01 4.36 -9.66
C PHE A 143 -34.09 5.41 -9.32
N VAL A 144 -33.80 6.29 -8.35
CA VAL A 144 -34.70 7.40 -7.99
C VAL A 144 -34.89 8.34 -9.18
N ALA A 145 -33.80 8.71 -9.89
CA ALA A 145 -33.88 9.58 -11.06
C ALA A 145 -34.74 8.99 -12.18
N VAL A 146 -34.66 7.68 -12.44
CA VAL A 146 -35.50 6.99 -13.43
C VAL A 146 -36.98 7.07 -13.05
N ILE A 147 -37.31 6.82 -11.77
CA ILE A 147 -38.69 6.94 -11.30
C ILE A 147 -39.22 8.37 -11.50
N VAL A 148 -38.47 9.37 -11.12
CA VAL A 148 -38.83 10.79 -11.27
C VAL A 148 -39.06 11.15 -12.74
N ILE A 149 -38.19 10.70 -13.64
CA ILE A 149 -38.30 10.93 -15.08
C ILE A 149 -39.62 10.30 -15.60
N ILE A 150 -39.89 9.03 -15.27
CA ILE A 150 -41.09 8.33 -15.69
C ILE A 150 -42.36 9.07 -15.23
N VAL A 151 -42.43 9.42 -13.94
CA VAL A 151 -43.56 10.15 -13.37
C VAL A 151 -43.76 11.51 -14.06
N LYS A 152 -42.68 12.25 -14.26
CA LYS A 152 -42.70 13.56 -14.93
C LYS A 152 -43.16 13.47 -16.38
N THR A 153 -42.66 12.50 -17.13
CA THR A 153 -43.03 12.30 -18.54
C THR A 153 -44.48 11.88 -18.68
N LEU A 154 -45.02 11.04 -17.80
CA LEU A 154 -46.44 10.64 -17.81
C LEU A 154 -47.37 11.76 -17.39
N ALA A 155 -46.96 12.64 -16.47
CA ALA A 155 -47.80 13.71 -15.94
C ALA A 155 -47.80 14.99 -16.83
N PHE A 156 -46.70 15.33 -17.45
CA PHE A 156 -46.48 16.64 -18.13
C PHE A 156 -46.14 16.54 -19.62
N GLY A 157 -45.96 15.33 -20.17
CA GLY A 157 -45.48 15.13 -21.53
C GLY A 157 -43.97 15.44 -21.64
N ASP A 158 -43.39 15.15 -22.79
CA ASP A 158 -41.94 15.36 -23.03
C ASP A 158 -41.72 16.43 -24.10
N PRO A 159 -41.36 17.68 -23.75
CA PRO A 159 -40.77 18.60 -24.70
C PRO A 159 -39.28 18.21 -24.90
N VAL A 160 -38.87 17.93 -26.13
CA VAL A 160 -37.59 17.39 -26.64
C VAL A 160 -36.34 18.17 -26.20
N GLY A 161 -36.25 18.65 -24.99
CA GLY A 161 -35.13 19.47 -24.45
C GLY A 161 -34.05 18.74 -23.69
N GLY A 162 -34.11 17.41 -23.48
CA GLY A 162 -33.26 16.68 -22.54
C GLY A 162 -31.97 16.06 -23.09
N TRP A 163 -31.69 16.16 -24.39
CA TRP A 163 -30.54 15.48 -24.99
C TRP A 163 -29.16 15.87 -24.40
N PRO A 164 -28.83 17.14 -24.17
CA PRO A 164 -27.55 17.51 -23.56
C PRO A 164 -27.39 16.99 -22.14
N SER A 165 -28.45 17.03 -21.35
CA SER A 165 -28.44 16.51 -19.97
C SER A 165 -28.24 15.01 -19.94
N LEU A 166 -28.90 14.27 -20.84
CA LEU A 166 -28.73 12.83 -20.96
C LEU A 166 -27.31 12.46 -21.36
N ALA A 167 -26.73 13.16 -22.34
CA ALA A 167 -25.33 12.94 -22.74
C ALA A 167 -24.34 13.18 -21.59
N CYS A 168 -24.53 14.27 -20.83
CA CYS A 168 -23.70 14.54 -19.63
C CYS A 168 -23.80 13.46 -18.59
N ILE A 169 -25.00 12.98 -18.28
CA ILE A 169 -25.23 11.90 -17.29
C ILE A 169 -24.57 10.60 -17.75
N ILE A 170 -24.73 10.21 -19.01
CA ILE A 170 -24.13 9.00 -19.56
C ILE A 170 -22.59 9.08 -19.50
N MET A 171 -22.00 10.20 -19.92
CA MET A 171 -20.54 10.39 -19.85
C MET A 171 -20.02 10.36 -18.43
N PHE A 172 -20.73 10.98 -17.48
CA PHE A 172 -20.34 10.97 -16.07
C PHE A 172 -20.39 9.57 -15.45
N VAL A 173 -21.50 8.85 -15.66
CA VAL A 173 -21.65 7.48 -15.16
C VAL A 173 -20.63 6.55 -15.79
N SER A 174 -20.37 6.66 -17.09
CA SER A 174 -19.35 5.87 -17.79
C SER A 174 -17.96 6.15 -17.25
N GLY A 175 -17.62 7.41 -16.96
CA GLY A 175 -16.34 7.80 -16.35
C GLY A 175 -16.13 7.13 -14.99
N ILE A 176 -17.16 7.12 -14.14
CA ILE A 176 -17.13 6.45 -12.84
C ILE A 176 -16.97 4.93 -13.01
N GLN A 177 -17.70 4.31 -13.94
CA GLN A 177 -17.56 2.87 -14.22
C GLN A 177 -16.13 2.52 -14.66
N LEU A 178 -15.52 3.29 -15.55
CA LEU A 178 -14.14 3.08 -15.99
C LEU A 178 -13.15 3.23 -14.84
N LEU A 179 -13.37 4.17 -13.92
CA LEU A 179 -12.54 4.34 -12.73
C LEU A 179 -12.60 3.09 -11.84
N PHE A 180 -13.79 2.54 -11.60
CA PHE A 180 -13.96 1.33 -10.80
C PHE A 180 -13.36 0.09 -11.47
N LEU A 181 -13.52 -0.05 -12.77
CA LEU A 181 -12.84 -1.10 -13.55
C LEU A 181 -11.32 -0.96 -13.44
N GLY A 182 -10.79 0.26 -13.44
CA GLY A 182 -9.38 0.53 -13.21
C GLY A 182 -8.89 0.04 -11.83
N VAL A 183 -9.67 0.30 -10.77
CA VAL A 183 -9.36 -0.19 -9.41
C VAL A 183 -9.36 -1.73 -9.39
N ILE A 184 -10.38 -2.37 -9.94
CA ILE A 184 -10.46 -3.83 -10.04
C ILE A 184 -9.27 -4.37 -10.84
N GLY A 185 -8.94 -3.75 -11.97
CA GLY A 185 -7.80 -4.11 -12.80
C GLY A 185 -6.47 -4.08 -12.06
N MET A 186 -6.25 -3.10 -11.18
CA MET A 186 -5.04 -3.03 -10.35
C MET A 186 -4.94 -4.22 -9.38
N TYR A 187 -6.02 -4.63 -8.75
CA TYR A 187 -6.03 -5.82 -7.87
C TYR A 187 -5.85 -7.10 -8.68
N LEU A 188 -6.53 -7.22 -9.81
CA LEU A 188 -6.42 -8.39 -10.70
C LEU A 188 -4.99 -8.54 -11.23
N SER A 189 -4.33 -7.44 -11.58
CA SER A 189 -2.92 -7.46 -11.99
C SER A 189 -2.00 -8.01 -10.90
N LYS A 190 -2.20 -7.62 -9.64
CA LYS A 190 -1.43 -8.15 -8.51
C LYS A 190 -1.71 -9.64 -8.30
N LEU A 191 -2.99 -10.03 -8.30
CA LEU A 191 -3.40 -11.44 -8.20
C LEU A 191 -2.78 -12.28 -9.31
N TYR A 192 -2.76 -11.78 -10.54
CA TYR A 192 -2.14 -12.47 -11.67
C TYR A 192 -0.64 -12.76 -11.44
N LEU A 193 0.10 -11.79 -10.87
CA LEU A 193 1.51 -11.98 -10.58
C LEU A 193 1.74 -13.03 -9.48
N GLU A 194 0.89 -13.05 -8.45
CA GLU A 194 0.95 -14.05 -7.38
C GLU A 194 0.60 -15.46 -7.87
N VAL A 195 -0.47 -15.58 -8.67
CA VAL A 195 -0.90 -16.87 -9.21
C VAL A 195 0.13 -17.46 -10.19
N LYS A 196 0.82 -16.62 -10.93
CA LYS A 196 1.84 -17.03 -11.89
C LYS A 196 3.06 -17.69 -11.25
N LYS A 197 3.34 -17.42 -9.96
CA LYS A 197 4.44 -18.00 -9.16
C LYS A 197 5.80 -18.02 -9.85
N ARG A 198 6.08 -17.04 -10.70
CA ARG A 198 7.39 -16.92 -11.34
C ARG A 198 8.43 -16.53 -10.28
N PRO A 199 9.62 -17.15 -10.29
CA PRO A 199 10.68 -16.77 -9.37
C PRO A 199 11.07 -15.30 -9.60
N VAL A 200 11.30 -14.57 -8.52
CA VAL A 200 11.70 -13.14 -8.56
C VAL A 200 13.10 -12.98 -9.12
N TYR A 201 13.91 -14.03 -9.03
CA TYR A 201 15.27 -14.09 -9.57
C TYR A 201 15.59 -15.51 -10.01
N ILE A 202 16.47 -15.62 -10.98
CA ILE A 202 17.04 -16.88 -11.43
C ILE A 202 18.49 -16.90 -10.99
N ILE A 203 18.89 -17.96 -10.31
CA ILE A 203 20.28 -18.11 -9.84
C ILE A 203 21.08 -18.63 -11.03
N ASP A 204 22.09 -17.88 -11.45
CA ASP A 204 22.99 -18.26 -12.55
C ASP A 204 23.97 -19.34 -12.07
N GLU A 205 24.66 -19.09 -10.97
CA GLU A 205 25.57 -20.06 -10.34
C GLU A 205 25.42 -20.08 -8.81
N THR A 206 25.48 -21.28 -8.22
CA THR A 206 25.66 -21.47 -6.78
C THR A 206 27.05 -22.05 -6.50
N GLU A 207 27.59 -21.82 -5.29
CA GLU A 207 28.85 -22.46 -4.85
C GLU A 207 28.84 -23.97 -5.07
N LYS A 208 27.73 -24.66 -4.81
CA LYS A 208 27.56 -26.08 -5.06
C LYS A 208 27.61 -26.46 -6.54
N MET A 209 27.16 -25.60 -7.44
CA MET A 209 27.29 -25.81 -8.87
C MET A 209 28.75 -25.69 -9.31
N ARG A 210 29.50 -24.69 -8.79
CA ARG A 210 30.94 -24.56 -9.07
C ARG A 210 31.74 -25.76 -8.63
N GLU A 211 31.53 -26.24 -7.39
CA GLU A 211 32.18 -27.46 -6.90
C GLU A 211 31.92 -28.71 -7.73
N ASN A 212 30.81 -28.79 -8.46
CA ASN A 212 30.49 -29.90 -9.35
C ASN A 212 31.11 -29.75 -10.75
N TYR A 213 31.46 -28.52 -11.18
CA TYR A 213 32.16 -28.27 -12.43
C TYR A 213 33.69 -28.47 -12.32
N ASP A 214 34.22 -28.28 -11.10
CA ASP A 214 35.68 -28.42 -10.82
C ASP A 214 36.08 -29.87 -10.47
N LYS A 215 35.13 -30.82 -10.50
CA LYS A 215 35.35 -32.29 -10.38
C LYS A 215 35.23 -32.99 -11.71
#